data_3edbb0fad029715bc3d4982b44617c21
#
_entry.id   3edbb0fad029715bc3d4982b44617c21
#
_cell.length_a   1.000
_cell.length_b   1.000
_cell.length_c   1.000
_cell.angle_alpha   90.00
_cell.angle_beta   90.00
_cell.angle_gamma   90.00
#
_symmetry.space_group_name_H-M   'P 1'
#
loop_
_entity.id
_entity.type
_entity.pdbx_description
1 polymer ?
#
loop_
_entity_poly.entity_id
_entity_poly.type
_entity_poly.pdbx_seq_one_letter_code
_entity_poly.pdbx_strand_id
1 'polypeptide(L)'
;SKGLKFGLYNCAGTKTCAGYPGTRGYEYQDARYYAKLKIDFLKYDWCNTEGISSKEAYKTMSNALKVAGRPIVFSICEWGDTQPWEWAEPMGNLWRISGDIYPCFDCEYKHPENWSSWGFMKIVEMRKGIRKYSGPDHWNDFDMMEVGNEMTTIEDRSHFAMWCMMASPLIAGNDFRKMKPETLAILTNKNLIAVNQDKLGIQG
;
A
#
# COMPACT_ATOMS: atom_id res chain seq x y z
N SER A 1 25.19 -6.51 3.97
CA SER A 1 23.88 -5.99 3.55
C SER A 1 24.09 -4.89 2.52
N LYS A 2 23.18 -4.73 1.56
CA LYS A 2 23.28 -3.69 0.52
C LYS A 2 22.65 -2.36 0.97
N GLY A 3 22.39 -2.18 2.26
CA GLY A 3 21.76 -0.97 2.81
C GLY A 3 20.26 -0.83 2.49
N LEU A 4 19.62 -1.86 1.95
CA LEU A 4 18.19 -1.84 1.66
C LEU A 4 17.37 -1.97 2.94
N LYS A 5 16.21 -1.32 2.95
CA LYS A 5 15.18 -1.50 3.98
C LYS A 5 14.41 -2.79 3.74
N PHE A 6 13.86 -3.37 4.80
CA PHE A 6 13.14 -4.64 4.74
C PHE A 6 11.70 -4.50 5.28
N GLY A 7 10.73 -4.92 4.48
CA GLY A 7 9.32 -4.93 4.85
C GLY A 7 8.78 -6.33 5.01
N LEU A 8 7.76 -6.47 5.85
CA LEU A 8 6.96 -7.68 6.00
C LEU A 8 5.48 -7.39 5.73
N TYR A 9 4.76 -8.47 5.49
CA TYR A 9 3.30 -8.49 5.38
C TYR A 9 2.72 -9.35 6.50
N ASN A 10 1.61 -8.90 7.07
CA ASN A 10 0.72 -9.72 7.89
C ASN A 10 -0.71 -9.16 7.83
N CYS A 11 -1.62 -9.66 8.66
CA CYS A 11 -3.04 -9.37 8.60
C CYS A 11 -3.63 -9.17 10.01
N ALA A 12 -4.61 -8.29 10.11
CA ALA A 12 -5.35 -8.02 11.35
C ALA A 12 -6.28 -9.18 11.78
N GLY A 13 -6.62 -10.04 10.85
CA GLY A 13 -7.49 -11.18 11.10
C GLY A 13 -6.79 -12.38 11.73
N THR A 14 -7.52 -13.47 11.83
CA THR A 14 -7.00 -14.75 12.32
C THR A 14 -6.08 -15.45 11.32
N LYS A 15 -6.26 -15.14 10.03
CA LYS A 15 -5.42 -15.63 8.92
C LYS A 15 -5.13 -14.51 7.93
N THR A 16 -4.00 -14.62 7.24
CA THR A 16 -3.70 -13.79 6.07
C THR A 16 -4.61 -14.16 4.90
N CYS A 17 -4.63 -13.33 3.85
CA CYS A 17 -5.40 -13.62 2.62
C CYS A 17 -4.94 -14.92 1.93
N ALA A 18 -3.69 -15.34 2.13
CA ALA A 18 -3.14 -16.62 1.66
C ALA A 18 -3.35 -17.79 2.66
N GLY A 19 -4.12 -17.59 3.75
CA GLY A 19 -4.46 -18.65 4.71
C GLY A 19 -3.42 -18.93 5.79
N TYR A 20 -2.30 -18.20 5.83
CA TYR A 20 -1.31 -18.31 6.92
C TYR A 20 -1.80 -17.62 8.20
N PRO A 21 -1.22 -17.94 9.39
CA PRO A 21 -1.60 -17.30 10.64
C PRO A 21 -1.52 -15.76 10.56
N GLY A 22 -2.60 -15.09 10.94
CA GLY A 22 -2.64 -13.64 11.15
C GLY A 22 -2.22 -13.27 12.57
N THR A 23 -2.33 -11.99 12.91
CA THR A 23 -1.83 -11.48 14.21
C THR A 23 -2.90 -11.28 15.26
N ARG A 24 -4.17 -11.55 14.96
CA ARG A 24 -5.29 -11.30 15.87
C ARG A 24 -5.07 -11.95 17.24
N GLY A 25 -4.97 -11.12 18.29
CA GLY A 25 -4.69 -11.52 19.66
C GLY A 25 -3.20 -11.67 19.99
N TYR A 26 -2.30 -11.47 19.02
CA TYR A 26 -0.85 -11.59 19.17
C TYR A 26 -0.10 -10.31 18.74
N GLU A 27 -0.80 -9.20 18.54
CA GLU A 27 -0.26 -7.97 17.94
C GLU A 27 0.99 -7.46 18.67
N TYR A 28 0.97 -7.44 20.00
CA TYR A 28 2.12 -7.01 20.82
C TYR A 28 3.29 -7.98 20.79
N GLN A 29 3.02 -9.28 20.71
CA GLN A 29 4.05 -10.30 20.56
C GLN A 29 4.73 -10.16 19.20
N ASP A 30 3.93 -10.05 18.15
CA ASP A 30 4.40 -9.97 16.78
C ASP A 30 5.15 -8.66 16.52
N ALA A 31 4.65 -7.53 17.03
CA ALA A 31 5.33 -6.25 16.92
C ALA A 31 6.74 -6.28 17.53
N ARG A 32 6.90 -6.90 18.71
CA ARG A 32 8.23 -7.11 19.33
C ARG A 32 9.12 -8.02 18.47
N TYR A 33 8.54 -9.05 17.88
CA TYR A 33 9.28 -9.94 16.98
C TYR A 33 9.72 -9.21 15.70
N TYR A 34 8.86 -8.39 15.11
CA TYR A 34 9.19 -7.54 13.96
C TYR A 34 10.33 -6.56 14.29
N ALA A 35 10.29 -5.93 15.44
CA ALA A 35 11.38 -5.07 15.90
C ALA A 35 12.70 -5.84 16.07
N LYS A 36 12.67 -7.06 16.62
CA LYS A 36 13.83 -7.95 16.74
C LYS A 36 14.40 -8.35 15.37
N LEU A 37 13.55 -8.60 14.38
CA LEU A 37 13.94 -8.86 12.99
C LEU A 37 14.47 -7.62 12.27
N LYS A 38 14.36 -6.44 12.90
CA LYS A 38 14.77 -5.14 12.33
C LYS A 38 14.03 -4.78 11.04
N ILE A 39 12.75 -5.14 10.93
CA ILE A 39 11.95 -4.68 9.79
C ILE A 39 11.77 -3.17 9.83
N ASP A 40 11.62 -2.58 8.66
CA ASP A 40 11.44 -1.14 8.45
C ASP A 40 10.01 -0.79 8.02
N PHE A 41 9.26 -1.77 7.52
CA PHE A 41 7.93 -1.58 6.96
C PHE A 41 7.03 -2.78 7.27
N LEU A 42 5.77 -2.53 7.63
CA LEU A 42 4.74 -3.56 7.81
C LEU A 42 3.52 -3.21 6.96
N LYS A 43 3.20 -4.02 5.94
CA LYS A 43 1.87 -4.04 5.31
C LYS A 43 0.94 -4.89 6.15
N TYR A 44 -0.18 -4.34 6.58
CA TYR A 44 -1.11 -4.96 7.51
C TYR A 44 -2.50 -5.03 6.88
N ASP A 45 -2.87 -6.22 6.44
CA ASP A 45 -4.04 -6.50 5.63
C ASP A 45 -5.30 -6.78 6.46
N TRP A 46 -6.44 -6.97 5.79
CA TRP A 46 -7.77 -7.03 6.40
C TRP A 46 -8.53 -8.34 6.18
N CYS A 47 -7.90 -9.41 5.68
CA CYS A 47 -8.56 -10.72 5.48
C CYS A 47 -8.90 -11.41 6.80
N ASN A 48 -9.98 -12.21 6.82
CA ASN A 48 -10.41 -13.03 7.97
C ASN A 48 -10.62 -12.22 9.27
N THR A 49 -11.31 -11.09 9.14
CA THR A 49 -11.51 -10.09 10.20
C THR A 49 -12.94 -10.04 10.73
N GLU A 50 -13.72 -11.11 10.55
CA GLU A 50 -15.12 -11.16 10.93
C GLU A 50 -15.31 -10.77 12.41
N GLY A 51 -16.26 -9.87 12.63
CA GLY A 51 -16.69 -9.44 13.97
C GLY A 51 -15.73 -8.50 14.69
N ILE A 52 -14.75 -7.89 13.99
CA ILE A 52 -13.89 -6.84 14.57
C ILE A 52 -14.02 -5.50 13.83
N SER A 53 -13.77 -4.42 14.55
CA SER A 53 -13.68 -3.07 13.98
C SER A 53 -12.32 -2.84 13.38
N SER A 54 -12.25 -2.38 12.12
CA SER A 54 -11.00 -2.03 11.45
C SER A 54 -10.22 -1.00 12.25
N LYS A 55 -10.86 0.10 12.61
CA LYS A 55 -10.25 1.17 13.39
C LYS A 55 -9.60 0.68 14.69
N GLU A 56 -10.26 -0.19 15.45
CA GLU A 56 -9.72 -0.71 16.71
C GLU A 56 -8.60 -1.73 16.48
N ALA A 57 -8.70 -2.58 15.45
CA ALA A 57 -7.65 -3.53 15.12
C ALA A 57 -6.36 -2.82 14.68
N TYR A 58 -6.46 -1.83 13.78
CA TYR A 58 -5.30 -1.03 13.34
C TYR A 58 -4.72 -0.20 14.47
N LYS A 59 -5.55 0.36 15.35
CA LYS A 59 -5.11 1.06 16.56
C LYS A 59 -4.31 0.13 17.50
N THR A 60 -4.77 -1.10 17.68
CA THR A 60 -4.08 -2.10 18.51
C THR A 60 -2.70 -2.40 17.96
N MET A 61 -2.57 -2.70 16.66
CA MET A 61 -1.26 -2.93 16.05
C MET A 61 -0.39 -1.66 16.05
N SER A 62 -0.94 -0.49 15.76
CA SER A 62 -0.21 0.78 15.83
C SER A 62 0.40 0.99 17.23
N ASN A 63 -0.37 0.77 18.29
CA ASN A 63 0.11 0.86 19.67
C ASN A 63 1.19 -0.18 19.95
N ALA A 64 1.02 -1.40 19.47
CA ALA A 64 2.01 -2.47 19.63
C ALA A 64 3.34 -2.11 18.94
N LEU A 65 3.30 -1.55 17.73
CA LEU A 65 4.48 -1.09 17.00
C LEU A 65 5.19 0.08 17.71
N LYS A 66 4.43 1.04 18.24
CA LYS A 66 5.00 2.18 18.99
C LYS A 66 5.80 1.75 20.22
N VAL A 67 5.38 0.68 20.91
CA VAL A 67 6.08 0.18 22.10
C VAL A 67 7.09 -0.94 21.81
N ALA A 68 7.22 -1.35 20.55
CA ALA A 68 8.15 -2.42 20.16
C ALA A 68 9.64 -1.99 20.16
N GLY A 69 9.92 -0.69 20.37
CA GLY A 69 11.28 -0.17 20.51
C GLY A 69 12.02 0.11 19.19
N ARG A 70 11.30 0.08 18.05
CA ARG A 70 11.85 0.42 16.73
C ARG A 70 10.79 1.15 15.88
N PRO A 71 11.16 2.23 15.17
CA PRO A 71 10.26 2.84 14.19
C PRO A 71 10.04 1.87 13.01
N ILE A 72 8.78 1.62 12.70
CA ILE A 72 8.34 0.77 11.59
C ILE A 72 7.28 1.56 10.83
N VAL A 73 7.46 1.75 9.52
CA VAL A 73 6.45 2.35 8.65
C VAL A 73 5.25 1.41 8.60
N PHE A 74 4.08 1.92 8.97
CA PHE A 74 2.86 1.13 9.08
C PHE A 74 1.91 1.42 7.93
N SER A 75 1.67 0.41 7.10
CA SER A 75 0.78 0.44 5.95
C SER A 75 -0.52 -0.25 6.30
N ILE A 76 -1.60 0.53 6.34
CA ILE A 76 -2.96 0.10 6.62
C ILE A 76 -3.62 -0.35 5.32
N CYS A 77 -4.14 -1.58 5.27
CA CYS A 77 -4.70 -2.16 4.05
C CYS A 77 -6.06 -2.79 4.32
N GLU A 78 -7.09 -1.94 4.49
CA GLU A 78 -8.50 -2.37 4.61
C GLU A 78 -9.33 -1.98 3.38
N TRP A 79 -8.63 -1.78 2.24
CA TRP A 79 -9.18 -1.58 0.91
C TRP A 79 -10.07 -0.33 0.75
N GLY A 80 -10.03 0.60 1.69
CA GLY A 80 -10.85 1.81 1.68
C GLY A 80 -12.29 1.61 2.17
N ASP A 81 -12.62 0.44 2.71
CA ASP A 81 -13.98 0.05 3.08
C ASP A 81 -14.58 0.93 4.18
N THR A 82 -13.76 1.32 5.15
CA THR A 82 -14.20 2.18 6.26
C THR A 82 -13.63 3.59 6.19
N GLN A 83 -13.19 4.03 5.00
CA GLN A 83 -12.64 5.36 4.75
C GLN A 83 -11.42 5.67 5.64
N PRO A 84 -10.34 4.88 5.56
CA PRO A 84 -9.20 4.98 6.45
C PRO A 84 -8.53 6.36 6.43
N TRP A 85 -8.63 7.11 5.35
CA TRP A 85 -8.16 8.49 5.27
C TRP A 85 -8.77 9.42 6.33
N GLU A 86 -9.95 9.12 6.88
CA GLU A 86 -10.59 9.95 7.89
C GLU A 86 -10.11 9.68 9.32
N TRP A 87 -9.49 8.54 9.57
CA TRP A 87 -9.13 8.14 10.94
C TRP A 87 -7.73 7.55 11.12
N ALA A 88 -7.02 7.21 10.05
CA ALA A 88 -5.77 6.46 10.13
C ALA A 88 -4.52 7.31 10.39
N GLU A 89 -4.57 8.62 10.16
CA GLU A 89 -3.43 9.55 10.34
C GLU A 89 -2.68 9.34 11.67
N PRO A 90 -3.32 9.26 12.85
CA PRO A 90 -2.60 9.06 14.11
C PRO A 90 -2.07 7.63 14.32
N MET A 91 -2.38 6.71 13.42
CA MET A 91 -2.10 5.28 13.56
C MET A 91 -1.04 4.78 12.59
N GLY A 92 -1.10 5.18 11.31
CA GLY A 92 -0.27 4.65 10.24
C GLY A 92 0.31 5.75 9.35
N ASN A 93 1.21 5.34 8.47
CA ASN A 93 1.92 6.24 7.55
C ASN A 93 1.33 6.23 6.13
N LEU A 94 0.61 5.19 5.77
CA LEU A 94 -0.11 5.10 4.50
C LEU A 94 -1.31 4.18 4.67
N TRP A 95 -2.31 4.38 3.84
CA TRP A 95 -3.54 3.57 3.84
C TRP A 95 -4.07 3.36 2.43
N ARG A 96 -4.39 2.11 2.14
CA ARG A 96 -5.05 1.71 0.90
C ARG A 96 -6.41 2.38 0.78
N ILE A 97 -6.65 2.97 -0.36
CA ILE A 97 -7.89 3.73 -0.63
C ILE A 97 -8.93 2.92 -1.42
N SER A 98 -8.56 1.78 -1.96
CA SER A 98 -9.38 0.89 -2.78
C SER A 98 -8.99 -0.56 -2.59
N GLY A 99 -9.78 -1.48 -3.13
CA GLY A 99 -9.37 -2.87 -3.35
C GLY A 99 -8.16 -2.98 -4.28
N ASP A 100 -7.78 -4.22 -4.64
CA ASP A 100 -6.53 -4.50 -5.33
C ASP A 100 -6.52 -3.98 -6.77
N ILE A 101 -5.37 -3.50 -7.20
CA ILE A 101 -5.12 -3.10 -8.59
C ILE A 101 -5.05 -4.31 -9.51
N TYR A 102 -5.43 -4.13 -10.77
CA TYR A 102 -5.29 -5.09 -11.86
C TYR A 102 -4.46 -4.47 -12.99
N PRO A 103 -3.63 -5.23 -13.71
CA PRO A 103 -2.76 -4.69 -14.76
C PRO A 103 -3.52 -4.30 -16.04
N CYS A 104 -4.37 -3.29 -15.93
CA CYS A 104 -5.09 -2.69 -17.04
C CYS A 104 -5.28 -1.18 -16.82
N PHE A 105 -5.63 -0.47 -17.89
CA PHE A 105 -5.85 0.98 -17.85
C PHE A 105 -7.13 1.34 -17.09
N ASP A 106 -8.28 0.88 -17.58
CA ASP A 106 -9.60 1.22 -17.02
C ASP A 106 -10.55 0.01 -17.13
N CYS A 107 -10.33 -0.98 -16.30
CA CYS A 107 -11.17 -2.17 -16.26
C CYS A 107 -11.62 -2.51 -14.83
N GLU A 108 -12.58 -3.39 -14.75
CA GLU A 108 -12.94 -4.14 -13.55
C GLU A 108 -12.74 -5.63 -13.86
N TYR A 109 -11.87 -6.28 -13.11
CA TYR A 109 -11.68 -7.72 -13.17
C TYR A 109 -12.40 -8.39 -12.01
N LYS A 110 -13.38 -9.23 -12.33
CA LYS A 110 -14.17 -9.99 -11.34
C LYS A 110 -13.50 -11.33 -11.08
N HIS A 111 -13.10 -11.55 -9.83
CA HIS A 111 -12.52 -12.81 -9.39
C HIS A 111 -13.59 -13.86 -9.12
N PRO A 112 -13.26 -15.18 -9.28
CA PRO A 112 -14.20 -16.27 -9.03
C PRO A 112 -14.79 -16.28 -7.62
N GLU A 113 -14.05 -15.76 -6.64
CA GLU A 113 -14.42 -15.65 -5.23
C GLU A 113 -15.33 -14.46 -4.93
N ASN A 114 -15.92 -13.85 -5.97
CA ASN A 114 -16.87 -12.75 -5.88
C ASN A 114 -16.33 -11.45 -5.29
N TRP A 115 -15.07 -11.09 -5.61
CA TRP A 115 -14.48 -9.79 -5.37
C TRP A 115 -13.91 -9.21 -6.66
N SER A 116 -13.59 -7.91 -6.69
CA SER A 116 -13.09 -7.24 -7.90
C SER A 116 -11.75 -6.58 -7.67
N SER A 117 -10.95 -6.55 -8.74
CA SER A 117 -9.76 -5.69 -8.89
C SER A 117 -10.00 -4.66 -9.99
N TRP A 118 -9.28 -3.55 -9.97
CA TRP A 118 -9.54 -2.43 -10.87
C TRP A 118 -8.28 -1.92 -11.55
N GLY A 119 -8.45 -1.45 -12.77
CA GLY A 119 -7.43 -0.70 -13.50
C GLY A 119 -7.06 0.59 -12.78
N PHE A 120 -5.84 1.08 -13.04
CA PHE A 120 -5.28 2.21 -12.29
C PHE A 120 -6.09 3.50 -12.46
N MET A 121 -6.66 3.80 -13.63
CA MET A 121 -7.49 4.97 -13.82
C MET A 121 -8.80 4.89 -13.05
N LYS A 122 -9.39 3.71 -12.98
CA LYS A 122 -10.60 3.48 -12.18
C LYS A 122 -10.35 3.72 -10.69
N ILE A 123 -9.19 3.26 -10.17
CA ILE A 123 -8.78 3.52 -8.77
C ILE A 123 -8.66 5.03 -8.53
N VAL A 124 -8.00 5.76 -9.43
CA VAL A 124 -7.87 7.23 -9.33
C VAL A 124 -9.24 7.91 -9.30
N GLU A 125 -10.17 7.48 -10.15
CA GLU A 125 -11.52 8.06 -10.24
C GLU A 125 -12.41 7.75 -9.05
N MET A 126 -12.31 6.55 -8.46
CA MET A 126 -13.11 6.12 -7.32
C MET A 126 -12.95 7.02 -6.10
N ARG A 127 -11.82 7.70 -5.96
CA ARG A 127 -11.45 8.40 -4.74
C ARG A 127 -11.15 9.88 -4.96
N LYS A 128 -11.94 10.53 -5.83
CA LYS A 128 -11.89 11.98 -5.99
C LYS A 128 -12.20 12.70 -4.66
N GLY A 129 -11.43 13.72 -4.34
CA GLY A 129 -11.68 14.56 -3.15
C GLY A 129 -10.97 14.14 -1.85
N ILE A 130 -10.19 13.05 -1.86
CA ILE A 130 -9.43 12.62 -0.66
C ILE A 130 -8.05 13.26 -0.54
N ARG A 131 -7.66 14.12 -1.49
CA ARG A 131 -6.37 14.82 -1.51
C ARG A 131 -6.00 15.47 -0.17
N LYS A 132 -6.97 16.08 0.50
CA LYS A 132 -6.77 16.79 1.77
C LYS A 132 -6.30 15.91 2.93
N TYR A 133 -6.38 14.59 2.78
CA TYR A 133 -5.98 13.62 3.79
C TYR A 133 -4.57 13.06 3.57
N SER A 134 -3.88 13.47 2.48
CA SER A 134 -2.51 13.09 2.19
C SER A 134 -1.56 14.25 2.48
N GLY A 135 -0.41 13.96 3.03
CA GLY A 135 0.63 14.94 3.33
C GLY A 135 1.88 14.28 3.88
N PRO A 136 2.87 15.07 4.35
CA PRO A 136 4.08 14.52 4.93
C PRO A 136 3.78 13.54 6.07
N ASP A 137 4.44 12.37 6.01
CA ASP A 137 4.33 11.25 6.95
C ASP A 137 3.01 10.47 6.92
N HIS A 138 2.04 10.84 6.06
CA HIS A 138 0.75 10.14 5.92
C HIS A 138 0.22 10.24 4.48
N TRP A 139 0.03 9.10 3.81
CA TRP A 139 -0.18 9.05 2.36
C TRP A 139 -1.40 8.21 1.99
N ASN A 140 -2.19 8.71 1.03
CA ASN A 140 -3.15 7.90 0.31
C ASN A 140 -2.40 6.88 -0.55
N ASP A 141 -2.65 5.60 -0.34
CA ASP A 141 -2.01 4.50 -1.07
C ASP A 141 -2.95 3.98 -2.15
N PHE A 142 -2.61 4.26 -3.41
CA PHE A 142 -3.35 3.82 -4.60
C PHE A 142 -3.01 2.39 -5.02
N ASP A 143 -2.30 1.65 -4.19
CA ASP A 143 -1.75 0.33 -4.40
C ASP A 143 -0.37 0.32 -5.09
N MET A 144 0.21 -0.87 -5.23
CA MET A 144 1.45 -1.08 -5.95
C MET A 144 1.30 -0.68 -7.43
N MET A 145 2.43 -0.56 -8.11
CA MET A 145 2.44 -0.28 -9.54
C MET A 145 2.45 -1.57 -10.36
N GLU A 146 1.56 -1.64 -11.35
CA GLU A 146 1.51 -2.72 -12.35
C GLU A 146 2.36 -2.42 -13.61
N VAL A 147 3.26 -1.45 -13.53
CA VAL A 147 4.16 -1.02 -14.60
C VAL A 147 5.07 -2.17 -15.03
N GLY A 148 4.98 -2.54 -16.30
CA GLY A 148 5.78 -3.61 -16.90
C GLY A 148 5.18 -5.01 -16.76
N ASN A 149 3.96 -5.14 -16.30
CA ASN A 149 3.21 -6.39 -16.29
C ASN A 149 2.48 -6.60 -17.64
N GLU A 150 1.17 -6.37 -17.73
CA GLU A 150 0.38 -6.73 -18.92
C GLU A 150 -0.06 -5.51 -19.76
N MET A 151 0.17 -4.30 -19.27
CA MET A 151 -0.20 -3.07 -19.96
C MET A 151 0.76 -2.73 -21.11
N THR A 152 0.29 -1.88 -22.04
CA THR A 152 1.16 -1.29 -23.06
C THR A 152 2.15 -0.30 -22.44
N THR A 153 3.25 -0.03 -23.13
CA THR A 153 4.26 0.95 -22.68
C THR A 153 3.67 2.36 -22.48
N ILE A 154 2.63 2.71 -23.24
CA ILE A 154 1.95 4.03 -23.10
C ILE A 154 1.13 4.05 -21.81
N GLU A 155 0.40 3.00 -21.53
CA GLU A 155 -0.36 2.84 -20.27
C GLU A 155 0.57 2.77 -19.06
N ASP A 156 1.68 2.04 -19.15
CA ASP A 156 2.73 1.99 -18.12
C ASP A 156 3.26 3.39 -17.77
N ARG A 157 3.52 4.22 -18.79
CA ARG A 157 3.95 5.62 -18.59
C ARG A 157 2.89 6.46 -17.91
N SER A 158 1.64 6.30 -18.32
CA SER A 158 0.49 7.00 -17.73
C SER A 158 0.29 6.59 -16.28
N HIS A 159 0.34 5.30 -15.99
CA HIS A 159 0.23 4.75 -14.64
C HIS A 159 1.32 5.30 -13.70
N PHE A 160 2.59 5.22 -14.12
CA PHE A 160 3.70 5.76 -13.32
C PHE A 160 3.57 7.27 -13.10
N ALA A 161 3.20 8.03 -14.14
CA ALA A 161 2.99 9.46 -14.02
C ALA A 161 1.86 9.80 -13.04
N MET A 162 0.73 9.08 -13.09
CA MET A 162 -0.38 9.27 -12.17
C MET A 162 0.02 8.97 -10.73
N TRP A 163 0.72 7.84 -10.45
CA TRP A 163 1.21 7.54 -9.09
C TRP A 163 2.15 8.62 -8.57
N CYS A 164 3.01 9.15 -9.44
CA CYS A 164 3.89 10.26 -9.06
C CYS A 164 3.11 11.54 -8.74
N MET A 165 2.13 11.90 -9.56
CA MET A 165 1.28 13.08 -9.34
C MET A 165 0.41 12.94 -8.09
N MET A 166 -0.10 11.74 -7.82
CA MET A 166 -0.92 11.45 -6.65
C MET A 166 -0.11 11.35 -5.35
N ALA A 167 1.21 11.52 -5.37
CA ALA A 167 2.10 11.27 -4.24
C ALA A 167 1.86 9.88 -3.60
N SER A 168 1.45 8.90 -4.41
CA SER A 168 1.24 7.51 -3.98
C SER A 168 2.59 6.86 -3.65
N PRO A 169 2.65 5.92 -2.69
CA PRO A 169 3.82 5.09 -2.51
C PRO A 169 4.23 4.38 -3.80
N LEU A 170 5.51 4.50 -4.19
CA LEU A 170 6.03 3.89 -5.41
C LEU A 170 6.53 2.47 -5.12
N ILE A 171 5.62 1.52 -5.01
CA ILE A 171 5.90 0.10 -4.77
C ILE A 171 5.74 -0.66 -6.09
N ALA A 172 6.83 -1.18 -6.64
CA ALA A 172 6.80 -1.93 -7.91
C ALA A 172 6.27 -3.35 -7.71
N GLY A 173 5.29 -3.75 -8.51
CA GLY A 173 4.67 -5.08 -8.49
C GLY A 173 5.24 -6.07 -9.51
N ASN A 174 6.20 -5.65 -10.37
CA ASN A 174 6.77 -6.47 -11.42
C ASN A 174 8.01 -7.26 -10.98
N ASP A 175 8.36 -8.30 -11.72
CA ASP A 175 9.58 -9.10 -11.50
C ASP A 175 10.82 -8.38 -12.05
N PHE A 176 11.65 -7.82 -11.18
CA PHE A 176 12.88 -7.12 -11.55
C PHE A 176 13.89 -7.96 -12.34
N ARG A 177 13.85 -9.29 -12.21
CA ARG A 177 14.74 -10.20 -12.95
C ARG A 177 14.39 -10.28 -14.43
N LYS A 178 13.14 -9.92 -14.79
CA LYS A 178 12.59 -9.98 -16.14
C LYS A 178 12.21 -8.60 -16.68
N MET A 179 12.67 -7.54 -16.04
CA MET A 179 12.31 -6.18 -16.40
C MET A 179 12.87 -5.80 -17.75
N LYS A 180 12.00 -5.30 -18.63
CA LYS A 180 12.39 -4.76 -19.95
C LYS A 180 13.09 -3.41 -19.80
N PRO A 181 13.99 -3.02 -20.71
CA PRO A 181 14.65 -1.71 -20.68
C PRO A 181 13.66 -0.53 -20.63
N GLU A 182 12.54 -0.62 -21.35
CA GLU A 182 11.48 0.40 -21.37
C GLU A 182 10.82 0.55 -20.00
N THR A 183 10.52 -0.56 -19.34
CA THR A 183 9.98 -0.58 -17.97
C THR A 183 10.95 0.06 -16.98
N LEU A 184 12.23 -0.30 -17.07
CA LEU A 184 13.28 0.30 -16.24
C LEU A 184 13.35 1.81 -16.45
N ALA A 185 13.32 2.27 -17.71
CA ALA A 185 13.36 3.70 -18.04
C ALA A 185 12.16 4.48 -17.47
N ILE A 186 10.97 3.85 -17.43
CA ILE A 186 9.78 4.44 -16.80
C ILE A 186 9.98 4.55 -15.29
N LEU A 187 10.27 3.43 -14.62
CA LEU A 187 10.37 3.35 -13.16
C LEU A 187 11.56 4.15 -12.58
N THR A 188 12.55 4.49 -13.40
CA THR A 188 13.71 5.30 -12.99
C THR A 188 13.68 6.74 -13.53
N ASN A 189 12.53 7.21 -14.00
CA ASN A 189 12.37 8.57 -14.48
C ASN A 189 12.53 9.58 -13.34
N LYS A 190 13.68 10.24 -13.30
CA LYS A 190 14.07 11.16 -12.22
C LYS A 190 13.12 12.34 -12.05
N ASN A 191 12.55 12.85 -13.15
CA ASN A 191 11.66 14.01 -13.09
C ASN A 191 10.34 13.64 -12.44
N LEU A 192 9.75 12.50 -12.80
CA LEU A 192 8.50 12.02 -12.18
C LEU A 192 8.73 11.62 -10.71
N ILE A 193 9.85 10.94 -10.42
CA ILE A 193 10.23 10.62 -9.03
C ILE A 193 10.39 11.91 -8.21
N ALA A 194 10.99 12.97 -8.75
CA ALA A 194 11.13 14.24 -8.05
C ALA A 194 9.77 14.88 -7.72
N VAL A 195 8.77 14.74 -8.59
CA VAL A 195 7.39 15.17 -8.29
C VAL A 195 6.80 14.36 -7.13
N ASN A 196 6.92 13.03 -7.17
CA ASN A 196 6.43 12.16 -6.09
C ASN A 196 7.12 12.44 -4.75
N GLN A 197 8.42 12.74 -4.78
CA GLN A 197 9.27 12.94 -3.60
C GLN A 197 9.37 14.43 -3.19
N ASP A 198 8.47 15.29 -3.70
CA ASP A 198 8.43 16.69 -3.29
C ASP A 198 8.14 16.80 -1.79
N LYS A 199 8.95 17.61 -1.09
CA LYS A 199 8.87 17.76 0.38
C LYS A 199 7.56 18.37 0.88
N LEU A 200 6.82 19.07 0.02
CA LEU A 200 5.50 19.59 0.37
C LEU A 200 4.49 18.47 0.57
N GLY A 201 4.70 17.30 -0.06
CA GLY A 201 3.82 16.15 0.05
C GLY A 201 2.39 16.41 -0.42
N ILE A 202 2.21 17.36 -1.33
CA ILE A 202 0.88 17.73 -1.84
C ILE A 202 0.51 16.77 -2.96
N GLN A 203 -0.58 16.04 -2.74
CA GLN A 203 -1.17 15.21 -3.77
C GLN A 203 -1.79 16.08 -4.88
N GLY A 204 -1.58 15.72 -6.16
CA GLY A 204 -2.09 16.38 -7.36
C GLY A 204 -3.61 16.28 -7.56
#